data_a5d976dceafd7e2746403a502bc45b3d
#
_entry.id   a5d976dceafd7e2746403a502bc45b3d
#
_cell.length_a   1.000
_cell.length_b   1.000
_cell.length_c   1.000
_cell.angle_alpha   90.00
_cell.angle_beta   90.00
_cell.angle_gamma   90.00
#
_symmetry.space_group_name_H-M   'P 1'
#
loop_
_entity.id
_entity.type
_entity.pdbx_description
1 polymer ?
#
loop_
_entity_poly.entity_id
_entity_poly.type
_entity_poly.pdbx_seq_one_letter_code
_entity_poly.pdbx_strand_id
1 'polypeptide(L)'
;MSEALSLDRFEQAYETVRKVTLDTSLIFSDYLTEKTGGKVYLKPENMQRTGAYKVRGAYYKISTLSPEERDRGLITASAGNHAQGVAYAAREFGARAVIVMPTGTPLIKINRTRALGAEVVLFGDVYDEACDHAYRLAEENGYTFIHPFDDPDVATGQGTIAMEIIKDLPLVDMILVPVGGGGLATGVSTLAKYLKPNVKVVGVEPSGAACLKASLREGKVVTLPGVNTIADGTAVKTPGVRIFPWLQQNLDEVITVPDEELVTAFLDMVENHKMVVENSGLLTVAALAHIDCRGKKVVSVLSGGNMDIITMSSVVQQGLIFRDRIFTVSVLLPDKPGELHRVSGILADMKGNVIKLEHNQFVSINRNAAVELRITIEAFGTDHKNQIMSRLKEEGYAPRLVSTNI
;
A
#
# COMPACT_ATOMS: atom_id res chain seq x y z
N MET A 1 14.33 -23.30 -17.15
CA MET A 1 13.61 -22.49 -16.12
C MET A 1 14.09 -22.79 -14.69
N SER A 2 14.71 -23.91 -14.40
CA SER A 2 15.03 -24.34 -13.02
C SER A 2 16.21 -23.64 -12.33
N GLU A 3 17.17 -23.08 -13.04
CA GLU A 3 18.37 -22.51 -12.42
C GLU A 3 18.21 -21.09 -11.86
N ALA A 4 17.33 -20.27 -12.42
CA ALA A 4 17.25 -18.85 -12.07
C ALA A 4 16.64 -18.58 -10.68
N LEU A 5 15.72 -19.43 -10.21
CA LEU A 5 15.05 -19.32 -8.90
C LEU A 5 15.16 -20.68 -8.15
N SER A 6 16.37 -21.23 -8.07
CA SER A 6 16.63 -22.48 -7.34
C SER A 6 16.75 -22.25 -5.84
N LEU A 7 16.56 -23.32 -5.05
CA LEU A 7 16.68 -23.25 -3.59
C LEU A 7 18.09 -22.76 -3.16
N ASP A 8 19.14 -23.27 -3.78
CA ASP A 8 20.54 -22.86 -3.48
C ASP A 8 20.72 -21.34 -3.69
N ARG A 9 20.10 -20.78 -4.75
CA ARG A 9 20.16 -19.32 -4.98
C ARG A 9 19.40 -18.53 -3.94
N PHE A 10 18.27 -19.02 -3.45
CA PHE A 10 17.56 -18.38 -2.35
C PHE A 10 18.34 -18.44 -1.03
N GLU A 11 19.03 -19.56 -0.75
CA GLU A 11 19.89 -19.69 0.43
C GLU A 11 21.08 -18.71 0.33
N GLN A 12 21.72 -18.62 -0.82
CA GLN A 12 22.78 -17.65 -1.08
C GLN A 12 22.26 -16.21 -0.94
N ALA A 13 21.07 -15.92 -1.48
CA ALA A 13 20.44 -14.61 -1.37
C ALA A 13 20.15 -14.25 0.08
N TYR A 14 19.64 -15.20 0.87
CA TYR A 14 19.38 -15.00 2.29
C TYR A 14 20.66 -14.62 3.05
N GLU A 15 21.76 -15.39 2.87
CA GLU A 15 23.04 -15.09 3.51
C GLU A 15 23.66 -13.75 3.03
N THR A 16 23.35 -13.34 1.80
CA THR A 16 23.82 -12.06 1.25
C THR A 16 23.01 -10.89 1.79
N VAL A 17 21.68 -10.98 1.72
CA VAL A 17 20.75 -9.89 2.03
C VAL A 17 20.72 -9.60 3.53
N ARG A 18 20.79 -10.62 4.40
CA ARG A 18 20.78 -10.45 5.86
C ARG A 18 21.90 -9.56 6.40
N LYS A 19 22.95 -9.32 5.65
CA LYS A 19 24.07 -8.46 6.06
C LYS A 19 23.67 -6.98 6.09
N VAL A 20 22.66 -6.60 5.33
CA VAL A 20 22.23 -5.20 5.13
C VAL A 20 20.78 -4.94 5.50
N THR A 21 19.96 -5.97 5.65
CA THR A 21 18.55 -5.82 6.06
C THR A 21 18.40 -5.88 7.57
N LEU A 22 17.30 -5.32 8.06
CA LEU A 22 16.84 -5.51 9.43
C LEU A 22 16.11 -6.86 9.54
N ASP A 23 16.25 -7.51 10.67
CA ASP A 23 15.39 -8.63 11.02
C ASP A 23 13.99 -8.08 11.35
N THR A 24 13.03 -8.34 10.44
CA THR A 24 11.64 -7.94 10.58
C THR A 24 10.81 -9.11 11.09
N SER A 25 11.07 -9.54 12.32
CA SER A 25 10.38 -10.68 12.97
C SER A 25 8.86 -10.55 12.87
N LEU A 26 8.18 -11.70 12.81
CA LEU A 26 6.73 -11.75 12.75
C LEU A 26 6.08 -11.15 13.99
N ILE A 27 5.07 -10.30 13.77
CA ILE A 27 4.28 -9.68 14.85
C ILE A 27 2.91 -10.35 14.87
N PHE A 28 2.56 -10.99 15.99
CA PHE A 28 1.22 -11.52 16.19
C PHE A 28 0.22 -10.39 16.38
N SER A 29 -0.93 -10.48 15.71
CA SER A 29 -1.98 -9.49 15.77
C SER A 29 -3.20 -10.03 16.50
N ASP A 30 -3.39 -9.64 17.76
CA ASP A 30 -4.59 -9.99 18.52
C ASP A 30 -5.85 -9.46 17.85
N TYR A 31 -5.82 -8.20 17.43
CA TYR A 31 -6.94 -7.52 16.76
C TYR A 31 -7.39 -8.24 15.48
N LEU A 32 -6.46 -8.54 14.56
CA LEU A 32 -6.82 -9.22 13.30
C LEU A 32 -7.17 -10.70 13.54
N THR A 33 -6.60 -11.33 14.56
CA THR A 33 -6.94 -12.68 14.99
C THR A 33 -8.38 -12.76 15.48
N GLU A 34 -8.79 -11.85 16.35
CA GLU A 34 -10.18 -11.76 16.82
C GLU A 34 -11.16 -11.48 15.66
N LYS A 35 -10.81 -10.53 14.79
CA LYS A 35 -11.62 -10.12 13.64
C LYS A 35 -11.85 -11.24 12.62
N THR A 36 -10.86 -12.14 12.41
CA THR A 36 -10.88 -13.16 11.35
C THR A 36 -11.14 -14.58 11.83
N GLY A 37 -10.97 -14.85 13.13
CA GLY A 37 -11.02 -16.19 13.71
C GLY A 37 -9.82 -17.08 13.36
N GLY A 38 -8.81 -16.54 12.68
CA GLY A 38 -7.53 -17.19 12.40
C GLY A 38 -6.41 -16.63 13.26
N LYS A 39 -5.24 -17.25 13.30
CA LYS A 39 -4.03 -16.70 13.92
C LYS A 39 -3.28 -15.86 12.90
N VAL A 40 -3.41 -14.53 12.99
CA VAL A 40 -2.84 -13.59 12.03
C VAL A 40 -1.52 -13.02 12.53
N TYR A 41 -0.51 -13.08 11.67
CA TYR A 41 0.83 -12.53 11.89
C TYR A 41 1.13 -11.50 10.79
N LEU A 42 1.86 -10.47 11.15
CA LEU A 42 2.31 -9.41 10.25
C LEU A 42 3.81 -9.58 9.99
N LYS A 43 4.22 -9.56 8.71
CA LYS A 43 5.63 -9.46 8.31
C LYS A 43 5.92 -7.99 7.99
N PRO A 44 6.56 -7.22 8.91
CA PRO A 44 6.59 -5.77 8.84
C PRO A 44 7.74 -5.22 7.96
N GLU A 45 7.72 -5.49 6.66
CA GLU A 45 8.69 -4.94 5.70
C GLU A 45 8.58 -3.41 5.52
N ASN A 46 7.48 -2.80 6.00
CA ASN A 46 7.37 -1.35 6.15
C ASN A 46 8.39 -0.75 7.15
N MET A 47 8.94 -1.58 8.03
CA MET A 47 9.96 -1.20 9.01
C MET A 47 11.39 -1.51 8.54
N GLN A 48 11.57 -1.94 7.29
CA GLN A 48 12.88 -2.26 6.73
C GLN A 48 13.72 -0.98 6.51
N ARG A 49 15.03 -1.12 6.32
CA ARG A 49 16.05 -0.04 6.20
C ARG A 49 15.62 1.15 5.33
N THR A 50 14.99 0.89 4.17
CA THR A 50 14.50 1.94 3.26
C THR A 50 12.99 2.14 3.40
N GLY A 51 12.37 1.64 4.48
CA GLY A 51 10.94 1.68 4.68
C GLY A 51 10.13 0.75 3.76
N ALA A 52 10.79 -0.21 3.09
CA ALA A 52 10.13 -1.20 2.24
C ALA A 52 11.06 -2.38 1.90
N TYR A 53 10.46 -3.50 1.50
CA TYR A 53 11.14 -4.74 1.13
C TYR A 53 12.11 -4.62 -0.06
N LYS A 54 11.98 -3.60 -0.90
CA LYS A 54 12.69 -3.45 -2.19
C LYS A 54 14.22 -3.50 -2.06
N VAL A 55 14.76 -3.13 -0.91
CA VAL A 55 16.20 -3.21 -0.63
C VAL A 55 16.73 -4.64 -0.78
N ARG A 56 15.96 -5.67 -0.44
CA ARG A 56 16.34 -7.08 -0.52
C ARG A 56 16.70 -7.49 -1.94
N GLY A 57 15.77 -7.29 -2.88
CA GLY A 57 15.99 -7.63 -4.29
C GLY A 57 17.02 -6.75 -4.98
N ALA A 58 17.04 -5.44 -4.69
CA ALA A 58 18.03 -4.53 -5.24
C ALA A 58 19.45 -4.92 -4.79
N TYR A 59 19.63 -5.18 -3.50
CA TYR A 59 20.93 -5.56 -2.95
C TYR A 59 21.41 -6.90 -3.50
N TYR A 60 20.53 -7.92 -3.54
CA TYR A 60 20.93 -9.22 -4.11
C TYR A 60 21.30 -9.09 -5.59
N LYS A 61 20.47 -8.42 -6.40
CA LYS A 61 20.77 -8.19 -7.82
C LYS A 61 22.13 -7.52 -8.02
N ILE A 62 22.42 -6.46 -7.30
CA ILE A 62 23.69 -5.73 -7.41
C ILE A 62 24.86 -6.61 -6.95
N SER A 63 24.66 -7.49 -5.97
CA SER A 63 25.68 -8.44 -5.52
C SER A 63 26.07 -9.48 -6.55
N THR A 64 25.16 -9.82 -7.49
CA THR A 64 25.42 -10.80 -8.56
C THR A 64 26.16 -10.21 -9.76
N LEU A 65 26.27 -8.89 -9.84
CA LEU A 65 26.97 -8.20 -10.93
C LEU A 65 28.49 -8.35 -10.76
N SER A 66 29.21 -8.38 -11.89
CA SER A 66 30.68 -8.32 -11.88
C SER A 66 31.17 -6.97 -11.35
N PRO A 67 32.43 -6.88 -10.87
CA PRO A 67 33.00 -5.59 -10.51
C PRO A 67 32.90 -4.55 -11.64
N GLU A 68 33.17 -4.97 -12.88
CA GLU A 68 33.17 -4.12 -14.08
C GLU A 68 31.73 -3.61 -14.37
N GLU A 69 30.69 -4.41 -14.15
CA GLU A 69 29.29 -3.99 -14.30
C GLU A 69 28.92 -2.95 -13.25
N ARG A 70 29.36 -3.13 -12.01
CA ARG A 70 29.13 -2.16 -10.93
C ARG A 70 29.87 -0.85 -11.15
N ASP A 71 31.13 -0.93 -11.63
CA ASP A 71 31.99 0.24 -11.87
C ASP A 71 31.47 1.11 -13.02
N ARG A 72 30.85 0.52 -14.05
CA ARG A 72 30.17 1.29 -15.09
C ARG A 72 28.99 2.11 -14.55
N GLY A 73 28.40 1.70 -13.44
CA GLY A 73 27.27 2.35 -12.81
C GLY A 73 25.93 1.64 -13.03
N LEU A 74 25.00 1.95 -12.18
CA LEU A 74 23.67 1.34 -12.10
C LEU A 74 22.61 2.37 -12.43
N ILE A 75 21.52 1.95 -13.09
CA ILE A 75 20.41 2.83 -13.39
C ILE A 75 19.07 2.13 -13.17
N THR A 76 18.07 2.91 -12.77
CA THR A 76 16.68 2.46 -12.74
C THR A 76 15.72 3.63 -12.94
N ALA A 77 14.46 3.34 -13.28
CA ALA A 77 13.38 4.29 -13.27
C ALA A 77 12.42 3.97 -12.10
N SER A 78 12.31 4.87 -11.14
CA SER A 78 11.37 4.76 -10.03
C SER A 78 11.35 6.03 -9.19
N ALA A 79 10.18 6.48 -8.76
CA ALA A 79 10.03 7.56 -7.80
C ALA A 79 9.69 7.08 -6.36
N GLY A 80 9.74 5.76 -6.11
CA GLY A 80 9.28 5.16 -4.85
C GLY A 80 10.31 4.24 -4.19
N ASN A 81 9.79 3.13 -3.64
CA ASN A 81 10.55 2.17 -2.84
C ASN A 81 11.74 1.55 -3.58
N HIS A 82 11.59 1.30 -4.89
CA HIS A 82 12.67 0.71 -5.68
C HIS A 82 13.83 1.69 -5.87
N ALA A 83 13.56 2.97 -6.11
CA ALA A 83 14.58 4.02 -6.18
C ALA A 83 15.45 4.04 -4.92
N GLN A 84 14.83 4.06 -3.75
CA GLN A 84 15.53 4.05 -2.47
C GLN A 84 16.28 2.73 -2.23
N GLY A 85 15.69 1.60 -2.61
CA GLY A 85 16.33 0.29 -2.51
C GLY A 85 17.59 0.18 -3.36
N VAL A 86 17.55 0.65 -4.62
CA VAL A 86 18.72 0.68 -5.52
C VAL A 86 19.78 1.67 -5.03
N ALA A 87 19.38 2.88 -4.64
CA ALA A 87 20.29 3.90 -4.12
C ALA A 87 21.04 3.40 -2.87
N TYR A 88 20.31 2.81 -1.92
CA TYR A 88 20.89 2.22 -0.70
C TYR A 88 21.87 1.09 -1.07
N ALA A 89 21.42 0.13 -1.88
CA ALA A 89 22.24 -1.02 -2.25
C ALA A 89 23.50 -0.61 -3.03
N ALA A 90 23.39 0.32 -3.98
CA ALA A 90 24.52 0.86 -4.72
C ALA A 90 25.58 1.49 -3.80
N ARG A 91 25.13 2.27 -2.81
CA ARG A 91 26.02 2.86 -1.80
C ARG A 91 26.81 1.82 -1.02
N GLU A 92 26.15 0.73 -0.60
CA GLU A 92 26.82 -0.35 0.14
C GLU A 92 27.89 -1.07 -0.69
N PHE A 93 27.77 -1.07 -2.02
CA PHE A 93 28.78 -1.61 -2.95
C PHE A 93 29.76 -0.55 -3.48
N GLY A 94 29.64 0.73 -3.08
CA GLY A 94 30.45 1.82 -3.61
C GLY A 94 30.18 2.12 -5.09
N ALA A 95 29.06 1.67 -5.64
CA ALA A 95 28.69 1.83 -7.04
C ALA A 95 27.91 3.14 -7.27
N ARG A 96 28.13 3.80 -8.41
CA ARG A 96 27.32 4.93 -8.85
C ARG A 96 25.91 4.47 -9.20
N ALA A 97 24.89 5.16 -8.72
CA ALA A 97 23.48 4.92 -9.09
C ALA A 97 22.85 6.17 -9.68
N VAL A 98 22.18 6.00 -10.81
CA VAL A 98 21.36 7.01 -11.49
C VAL A 98 19.90 6.58 -11.40
N ILE A 99 19.06 7.46 -10.87
CA ILE A 99 17.63 7.20 -10.70
C ILE A 99 16.83 8.19 -11.54
N VAL A 100 16.12 7.69 -12.54
CA VAL A 100 15.25 8.53 -13.38
C VAL A 100 13.86 8.58 -12.78
N MET A 101 13.34 9.79 -12.62
CA MET A 101 12.01 10.05 -12.04
C MET A 101 11.22 11.02 -12.93
N PRO A 102 9.89 10.92 -12.99
CA PRO A 102 9.05 11.94 -13.61
C PRO A 102 9.28 13.33 -13.01
N THR A 103 9.13 14.37 -13.83
CA THR A 103 9.34 15.78 -13.41
C THR A 103 8.42 16.21 -12.28
N GLY A 104 7.19 15.67 -12.23
CA GLY A 104 6.21 15.90 -11.18
C GLY A 104 6.45 15.15 -9.85
N THR A 105 7.59 14.46 -9.69
CA THR A 105 7.89 13.72 -8.46
C THR A 105 8.03 14.65 -7.26
N PRO A 106 7.35 14.38 -6.10
CA PRO A 106 7.47 15.19 -4.91
C PRO A 106 8.91 15.34 -4.41
N LEU A 107 9.29 16.56 -4.02
CA LEU A 107 10.65 16.88 -3.56
C LEU A 107 11.14 15.98 -2.42
N ILE A 108 10.25 15.56 -1.53
CA ILE A 108 10.61 14.67 -0.43
C ILE A 108 11.14 13.32 -0.92
N LYS A 109 10.57 12.76 -2.01
CA LYS A 109 11.02 11.49 -2.61
C LYS A 109 12.37 11.67 -3.30
N ILE A 110 12.54 12.78 -4.03
CA ILE A 110 13.81 13.16 -4.68
C ILE A 110 14.92 13.30 -3.63
N ASN A 111 14.67 14.09 -2.57
CA ASN A 111 15.66 14.37 -1.54
C ASN A 111 16.04 13.10 -0.74
N ARG A 112 15.09 12.23 -0.44
CA ARG A 112 15.38 10.94 0.22
C ARG A 112 16.29 10.07 -0.63
N THR A 113 16.05 10.00 -1.94
CA THR A 113 16.89 9.22 -2.87
C THR A 113 18.30 9.81 -3.00
N ARG A 114 18.43 11.14 -3.11
CA ARG A 114 19.72 11.83 -3.11
C ARG A 114 20.49 11.65 -1.80
N ALA A 115 19.82 11.67 -0.67
CA ALA A 115 20.43 11.44 0.65
C ALA A 115 21.03 10.04 0.80
N LEU A 116 20.56 9.06 -0.02
CA LEU A 116 21.15 7.72 -0.11
C LEU A 116 22.35 7.66 -1.08
N GLY A 117 22.78 8.79 -1.68
CA GLY A 117 23.96 8.90 -2.53
C GLY A 117 23.68 8.72 -4.03
N ALA A 118 22.44 8.59 -4.46
CA ALA A 118 22.13 8.44 -5.89
C ALA A 118 22.00 9.79 -6.60
N GLU A 119 22.40 9.81 -7.86
CA GLU A 119 22.10 10.88 -8.81
C GLU A 119 20.63 10.76 -9.25
N VAL A 120 19.87 11.86 -9.20
CA VAL A 120 18.48 11.87 -9.64
C VAL A 120 18.33 12.71 -10.89
N VAL A 121 17.87 12.08 -11.97
CA VAL A 121 17.53 12.68 -13.25
C VAL A 121 16.01 12.81 -13.34
N LEU A 122 15.52 14.02 -13.58
CA LEU A 122 14.09 14.27 -13.78
C LEU A 122 13.79 14.32 -15.28
N PHE A 123 12.88 13.46 -15.75
CA PHE A 123 12.52 13.37 -17.16
C PHE A 123 11.11 12.85 -17.36
N GLY A 124 10.38 13.49 -18.30
CA GLY A 124 9.02 13.12 -18.66
C GLY A 124 7.99 13.46 -17.60
N ASP A 125 6.73 13.33 -17.95
CA ASP A 125 5.60 13.61 -17.05
C ASP A 125 5.06 12.35 -16.38
N VAL A 126 5.26 11.16 -16.99
CA VAL A 126 4.78 9.87 -16.52
C VAL A 126 5.93 8.85 -16.37
N TYR A 127 5.64 7.77 -15.64
CA TYR A 127 6.61 6.71 -15.37
C TYR A 127 7.17 6.08 -16.65
N ASP A 128 6.34 5.83 -17.66
CA ASP A 128 6.75 5.16 -18.90
C ASP A 128 7.82 6.00 -19.63
N GLU A 129 7.67 7.32 -19.72
CA GLU A 129 8.66 8.23 -20.31
C GLU A 129 9.99 8.25 -19.54
N ALA A 130 9.92 8.28 -18.21
CA ALA A 130 11.10 8.20 -17.35
C ALA A 130 11.82 6.85 -17.53
N CYS A 131 11.08 5.76 -17.68
CA CYS A 131 11.60 4.43 -17.90
C CYS A 131 12.32 4.31 -19.25
N ASP A 132 11.70 4.79 -20.34
CA ASP A 132 12.31 4.82 -21.67
C ASP A 132 13.58 5.67 -21.69
N HIS A 133 13.60 6.77 -20.97
CA HIS A 133 14.80 7.59 -20.82
C HIS A 133 15.89 6.88 -20.04
N ALA A 134 15.54 6.15 -18.99
CA ALA A 134 16.50 5.36 -18.23
C ALA A 134 17.13 4.25 -19.10
N TYR A 135 16.38 3.59 -19.97
CA TYR A 135 16.94 2.62 -20.92
C TYR A 135 17.88 3.27 -21.92
N ARG A 136 17.54 4.44 -22.47
CA ARG A 136 18.46 5.18 -23.36
C ARG A 136 19.77 5.54 -22.67
N LEU A 137 19.69 6.09 -21.44
CA LEU A 137 20.89 6.41 -20.66
C LEU A 137 21.70 5.15 -20.32
N ALA A 138 21.06 4.01 -20.11
CA ALA A 138 21.74 2.74 -19.90
C ALA A 138 22.59 2.33 -21.12
N GLU A 139 22.02 2.42 -22.32
CA GLU A 139 22.73 2.11 -23.58
C GLU A 139 23.86 3.11 -23.84
N GLU A 140 23.62 4.40 -23.73
CA GLU A 140 24.59 5.46 -24.02
C GLU A 140 25.81 5.43 -23.09
N ASN A 141 25.61 5.09 -21.81
CA ASN A 141 26.66 5.14 -20.80
C ASN A 141 27.13 3.76 -20.33
N GLY A 142 26.54 2.68 -20.83
CA GLY A 142 26.86 1.30 -20.43
C GLY A 142 26.42 0.95 -19.01
N TYR A 143 25.42 1.66 -18.44
CA TYR A 143 24.90 1.38 -17.10
C TYR A 143 24.14 0.06 -17.06
N THR A 144 24.23 -0.64 -15.94
CA THR A 144 23.41 -1.83 -15.69
C THR A 144 22.02 -1.40 -15.18
N PHE A 145 20.97 -1.75 -15.92
CA PHE A 145 19.59 -1.46 -15.52
C PHE A 145 19.13 -2.43 -14.42
N ILE A 146 18.70 -1.89 -13.28
CA ILE A 146 18.16 -2.66 -12.16
C ILE A 146 16.63 -2.60 -12.23
N HIS A 147 16.03 -3.68 -12.75
CA HIS A 147 14.57 -3.72 -12.97
C HIS A 147 13.79 -3.82 -11.65
N PRO A 148 12.66 -3.09 -11.47
CA PRO A 148 11.93 -3.05 -10.21
C PRO A 148 11.22 -4.37 -9.83
N PHE A 149 11.01 -5.29 -10.76
CA PHE A 149 10.29 -6.55 -10.51
C PHE A 149 10.55 -7.65 -11.56
N ASP A 150 10.73 -7.35 -12.85
CA ASP A 150 10.85 -8.35 -13.93
C ASP A 150 12.29 -8.83 -14.12
N ASP A 151 12.89 -9.27 -13.03
CA ASP A 151 14.25 -9.82 -12.99
C ASP A 151 14.29 -10.98 -11.97
N PRO A 152 14.71 -12.20 -12.38
CA PRO A 152 14.81 -13.35 -11.48
C PRO A 152 15.72 -13.14 -10.28
N ASP A 153 16.82 -12.37 -10.41
CA ASP A 153 17.71 -12.09 -9.28
C ASP A 153 17.04 -11.15 -8.28
N VAL A 154 16.35 -10.12 -8.78
CA VAL A 154 15.54 -9.25 -7.93
C VAL A 154 14.47 -10.07 -7.20
N ALA A 155 13.73 -10.94 -7.91
CA ALA A 155 12.73 -11.80 -7.30
C ALA A 155 13.33 -12.76 -6.26
N THR A 156 14.53 -13.32 -6.52
CA THR A 156 15.26 -14.17 -5.57
C THR A 156 15.55 -13.42 -4.26
N GLY A 157 16.07 -12.20 -4.36
CA GLY A 157 16.31 -11.36 -3.17
C GLY A 157 15.04 -11.08 -2.38
N GLN A 158 13.92 -10.80 -3.06
CA GLN A 158 12.61 -10.59 -2.42
C GLN A 158 12.10 -11.87 -1.72
N GLY A 159 12.39 -13.03 -2.29
CA GLY A 159 12.00 -14.34 -1.74
C GLY A 159 12.59 -14.62 -0.36
N THR A 160 13.67 -13.95 0.05
CA THR A 160 14.26 -14.09 1.40
C THR A 160 13.25 -13.81 2.53
N ILE A 161 12.19 -13.06 2.23
CA ILE A 161 11.06 -12.85 3.15
C ILE A 161 10.39 -14.18 3.52
N ALA A 162 10.20 -15.09 2.56
CA ALA A 162 9.60 -16.39 2.83
C ALA A 162 10.50 -17.27 3.71
N MET A 163 11.84 -17.16 3.57
CA MET A 163 12.79 -17.84 4.46
C MET A 163 12.58 -17.40 5.91
N GLU A 164 12.49 -16.10 6.15
CA GLU A 164 12.26 -15.55 7.50
C GLU A 164 10.89 -15.97 8.05
N ILE A 165 9.82 -15.86 7.23
CA ILE A 165 8.47 -16.26 7.62
C ILE A 165 8.42 -17.72 8.07
N ILE A 166 8.98 -18.64 7.26
CA ILE A 166 8.92 -20.08 7.57
C ILE A 166 9.82 -20.44 8.74
N LYS A 167 10.94 -19.73 8.93
CA LYS A 167 11.81 -19.88 10.10
C LYS A 167 11.11 -19.45 11.37
N ASP A 168 10.42 -18.29 11.37
CA ASP A 168 9.72 -17.76 12.53
C ASP A 168 8.42 -18.53 12.82
N LEU A 169 7.74 -19.01 11.78
CA LEU A 169 6.46 -19.72 11.86
C LEU A 169 6.47 -20.98 10.98
N PRO A 170 7.14 -22.08 11.41
CA PRO A 170 7.24 -23.31 10.63
C PRO A 170 5.89 -23.94 10.26
N LEU A 171 4.85 -23.65 11.04
CA LEU A 171 3.49 -24.14 10.83
C LEU A 171 2.57 -23.10 10.17
N VAL A 172 3.11 -22.18 9.36
CA VAL A 172 2.30 -21.24 8.56
C VAL A 172 1.43 -22.01 7.57
N ASP A 173 0.16 -21.65 7.49
CA ASP A 173 -0.80 -22.27 6.54
C ASP A 173 -1.00 -21.41 5.29
N MET A 174 -0.89 -20.08 5.44
CA MET A 174 -1.15 -19.14 4.35
C MET A 174 -0.26 -17.90 4.45
N ILE A 175 0.22 -17.43 3.29
CA ILE A 175 0.98 -16.18 3.16
C ILE A 175 0.27 -15.29 2.15
N LEU A 176 -0.08 -14.06 2.55
CA LEU A 176 -0.67 -13.04 1.69
C LEU A 176 0.43 -12.09 1.23
N VAL A 177 0.51 -11.84 -0.09
CA VAL A 177 1.58 -11.04 -0.69
C VAL A 177 0.99 -9.96 -1.60
N PRO A 178 1.34 -8.67 -1.44
CA PRO A 178 0.89 -7.63 -2.37
C PRO A 178 1.50 -7.84 -3.75
N VAL A 179 0.70 -7.62 -4.80
CA VAL A 179 1.12 -7.79 -6.18
C VAL A 179 0.93 -6.49 -6.97
N GLY A 180 2.04 -5.99 -7.54
CA GLY A 180 2.06 -5.06 -8.65
C GLY A 180 2.62 -5.77 -9.88
N GLY A 181 3.89 -5.52 -10.22
CA GLY A 181 4.58 -6.23 -11.31
C GLY A 181 4.92 -7.70 -11.03
N GLY A 182 4.74 -8.18 -9.79
CA GLY A 182 4.84 -9.60 -9.43
C GLY A 182 6.18 -10.06 -8.83
N GLY A 183 7.24 -9.23 -8.82
CA GLY A 183 8.57 -9.67 -8.36
C GLY A 183 8.61 -10.18 -6.92
N LEU A 184 7.91 -9.51 -5.98
CA LEU A 184 7.78 -9.96 -4.60
C LEU A 184 7.05 -11.30 -4.52
N ALA A 185 5.87 -11.37 -5.16
CA ALA A 185 5.05 -12.58 -5.15
C ALA A 185 5.77 -13.77 -5.79
N THR A 186 6.54 -13.55 -6.87
CA THR A 186 7.38 -14.57 -7.49
C THR A 186 8.40 -15.14 -6.51
N GLY A 187 9.17 -14.28 -5.88
CA GLY A 187 10.21 -14.72 -4.93
C GLY A 187 9.62 -15.44 -3.73
N VAL A 188 8.62 -14.83 -3.08
CA VAL A 188 7.96 -15.38 -1.89
C VAL A 188 7.27 -16.72 -2.20
N SER A 189 6.47 -16.79 -3.28
CA SER A 189 5.72 -18.02 -3.59
C SER A 189 6.66 -19.15 -3.98
N THR A 190 7.67 -18.86 -4.81
CA THR A 190 8.63 -19.89 -5.26
C THR A 190 9.39 -20.49 -4.08
N LEU A 191 9.98 -19.66 -3.22
CA LEU A 191 10.70 -20.17 -2.06
C LEU A 191 9.77 -20.85 -1.05
N ALA A 192 8.59 -20.30 -0.81
CA ALA A 192 7.62 -20.92 0.09
C ALA A 192 7.23 -22.32 -0.39
N LYS A 193 7.04 -22.52 -1.70
CA LYS A 193 6.73 -23.85 -2.26
C LYS A 193 7.90 -24.83 -2.17
N TYR A 194 9.14 -24.37 -2.26
CA TYR A 194 10.31 -25.21 -2.01
C TYR A 194 10.40 -25.69 -0.56
N LEU A 195 10.22 -24.78 0.40
CA LEU A 195 10.37 -25.08 1.82
C LEU A 195 9.15 -25.77 2.44
N LYS A 196 7.96 -25.42 1.95
CA LYS A 196 6.68 -25.93 2.44
C LYS A 196 5.67 -26.04 1.29
N PRO A 197 5.66 -27.15 0.53
CA PRO A 197 4.80 -27.30 -0.68
C PRO A 197 3.31 -27.07 -0.44
N ASN A 198 2.82 -27.37 0.76
CA ASN A 198 1.41 -27.25 1.13
C ASN A 198 1.00 -25.86 1.64
N VAL A 199 1.94 -24.90 1.81
CA VAL A 199 1.56 -23.55 2.20
C VAL A 199 0.79 -22.87 1.08
N LYS A 200 -0.32 -22.24 1.41
CA LYS A 200 -1.09 -21.44 0.44
C LYS A 200 -0.48 -20.06 0.30
N VAL A 201 -0.13 -19.65 -0.92
CA VAL A 201 0.36 -18.29 -1.20
C VAL A 201 -0.68 -17.56 -2.05
N VAL A 202 -1.22 -16.47 -1.51
CA VAL A 202 -2.28 -15.67 -2.15
C VAL A 202 -1.69 -14.31 -2.54
N GLY A 203 -1.74 -14.01 -3.83
CA GLY A 203 -1.45 -12.70 -4.36
C GLY A 203 -2.62 -11.75 -4.14
N VAL A 204 -2.34 -10.49 -3.77
CA VAL A 204 -3.37 -9.47 -3.56
C VAL A 204 -3.08 -8.26 -4.43
N GLU A 205 -4.00 -7.94 -5.35
CA GLU A 205 -3.93 -6.76 -6.22
C GLU A 205 -5.00 -5.73 -5.83
N PRO A 206 -4.76 -4.43 -6.07
CA PRO A 206 -5.84 -3.46 -6.01
C PRO A 206 -6.81 -3.67 -7.17
N SER A 207 -8.10 -3.52 -6.94
CA SER A 207 -9.13 -3.75 -7.96
C SER A 207 -8.94 -2.88 -9.21
N GLY A 208 -8.38 -1.66 -9.02
CA GLY A 208 -8.10 -0.72 -10.10
C GLY A 208 -6.80 -1.00 -10.87
N ALA A 209 -6.02 -2.05 -10.53
CA ALA A 209 -4.79 -2.44 -11.23
C ALA A 209 -4.54 -3.96 -11.17
N ALA A 210 -5.54 -4.77 -11.50
CA ALA A 210 -5.51 -6.23 -11.41
C ALA A 210 -4.92 -6.90 -12.66
N CYS A 211 -3.68 -6.54 -13.02
CA CYS A 211 -3.04 -7.00 -14.25
C CYS A 211 -2.63 -8.48 -14.17
N LEU A 212 -2.18 -8.97 -13.02
CA LEU A 212 -1.81 -10.37 -12.85
C LEU A 212 -3.04 -11.28 -12.87
N LYS A 213 -4.14 -10.90 -12.19
CA LYS A 213 -5.40 -11.67 -12.22
C LYS A 213 -5.94 -11.81 -13.64
N ALA A 214 -5.90 -10.70 -14.42
CA ALA A 214 -6.27 -10.74 -15.83
C ALA A 214 -5.36 -11.69 -16.64
N SER A 215 -4.04 -11.59 -16.41
CA SER A 215 -3.05 -12.42 -17.10
C SER A 215 -3.17 -13.90 -16.77
N LEU A 216 -3.41 -14.27 -15.52
CA LEU A 216 -3.62 -15.65 -15.10
C LEU A 216 -4.91 -16.24 -15.71
N ARG A 217 -5.98 -15.45 -15.80
CA ARG A 217 -7.22 -15.87 -16.46
C ARG A 217 -7.04 -16.15 -17.94
N GLU A 218 -6.24 -15.33 -18.64
CA GLU A 218 -5.96 -15.49 -20.07
C GLU A 218 -4.83 -16.52 -20.36
N GLY A 219 -4.12 -16.97 -19.32
CA GLY A 219 -2.96 -17.87 -19.45
C GLY A 219 -1.72 -17.22 -20.10
N LYS A 220 -1.72 -15.91 -20.29
CA LYS A 220 -0.64 -15.11 -20.89
C LYS A 220 -0.57 -13.71 -20.27
N VAL A 221 0.58 -13.05 -20.38
CA VAL A 221 0.71 -11.67 -19.93
C VAL A 221 -0.24 -10.74 -20.68
N VAL A 222 -1.02 -9.96 -19.92
CA VAL A 222 -2.00 -8.99 -20.41
C VAL A 222 -1.62 -7.60 -19.89
N THR A 223 -1.65 -6.61 -20.77
CA THR A 223 -1.50 -5.19 -20.41
C THR A 223 -2.88 -4.55 -20.25
N LEU A 224 -3.14 -3.97 -19.08
CA LEU A 224 -4.37 -3.22 -18.82
C LEU A 224 -4.36 -1.90 -19.61
N PRO A 225 -5.53 -1.41 -20.06
CA PRO A 225 -5.64 -0.14 -20.76
C PRO A 225 -5.31 1.07 -19.86
N GLY A 226 -5.48 0.93 -18.56
CA GLY A 226 -5.19 1.94 -17.55
C GLY A 226 -5.21 1.36 -16.15
N VAL A 227 -4.73 2.13 -15.18
CA VAL A 227 -4.78 1.81 -13.76
C VAL A 227 -5.38 2.98 -12.99
N ASN A 228 -6.19 2.68 -11.98
CA ASN A 228 -6.80 3.67 -11.11
C ASN A 228 -6.88 3.11 -9.69
N THR A 229 -5.91 3.46 -8.85
CA THR A 229 -5.84 3.01 -7.45
C THR A 229 -4.97 3.95 -6.63
N ILE A 230 -5.26 4.06 -5.33
CA ILE A 230 -4.40 4.77 -4.35
C ILE A 230 -3.16 3.95 -3.95
N ALA A 231 -3.08 2.68 -4.34
CA ALA A 231 -1.97 1.78 -4.03
C ALA A 231 -0.81 1.96 -5.04
N ASP A 232 -0.14 3.12 -5.01
CA ASP A 232 0.89 3.56 -5.96
C ASP A 232 1.96 2.50 -6.24
N GLY A 233 2.45 1.81 -5.19
CA GLY A 233 3.52 0.81 -5.31
C GLY A 233 3.11 -0.46 -6.07
N THR A 234 1.82 -0.64 -6.31
CA THR A 234 1.23 -1.77 -7.04
C THR A 234 0.41 -1.34 -8.27
N ALA A 235 0.39 -0.05 -8.61
CA ALA A 235 -0.31 0.51 -9.76
C ALA A 235 0.44 0.21 -11.07
N VAL A 236 0.44 -1.05 -11.49
CA VAL A 236 1.19 -1.56 -12.65
C VAL A 236 0.22 -2.06 -13.72
N LYS A 237 0.44 -1.64 -14.99
CA LYS A 237 -0.40 -2.05 -16.12
C LYS A 237 -0.13 -3.48 -16.59
N THR A 238 1.12 -3.93 -16.45
CA THR A 238 1.59 -5.20 -17.02
C THR A 238 2.44 -5.95 -16.00
N PRO A 239 2.14 -7.21 -15.67
CA PRO A 239 3.03 -8.01 -14.83
C PRO A 239 4.33 -8.33 -15.56
N GLY A 240 5.38 -8.69 -14.82
CA GLY A 240 6.65 -9.06 -15.40
C GLY A 240 6.53 -10.26 -16.35
N VAL A 241 7.06 -10.11 -17.56
CA VAL A 241 7.00 -11.15 -18.60
C VAL A 241 7.93 -12.32 -18.27
N ARG A 242 9.15 -12.00 -17.80
CA ARG A 242 10.17 -13.00 -17.48
C ARG A 242 9.79 -13.85 -16.28
N ILE A 243 9.12 -13.25 -15.29
CA ILE A 243 8.76 -13.91 -14.03
C ILE A 243 7.36 -14.53 -14.04
N PHE A 244 6.54 -14.24 -15.05
CA PHE A 244 5.16 -14.74 -15.16
C PHE A 244 5.01 -16.26 -15.03
N PRO A 245 5.88 -17.11 -15.63
CA PRO A 245 5.77 -18.56 -15.50
C PRO A 245 5.82 -19.05 -14.04
N TRP A 246 6.63 -18.41 -13.18
CA TRP A 246 6.68 -18.77 -11.75
C TRP A 246 5.46 -18.30 -10.98
N LEU A 247 4.91 -17.12 -11.33
CA LEU A 247 3.66 -16.65 -10.75
C LEU A 247 2.50 -17.60 -11.06
N GLN A 248 2.42 -18.02 -12.31
CA GLN A 248 1.40 -18.97 -12.77
C GLN A 248 1.52 -20.35 -12.09
N GLN A 249 2.75 -20.79 -11.81
CA GLN A 249 3.01 -22.09 -11.19
C GLN A 249 2.83 -22.09 -9.67
N ASN A 250 3.22 -21.02 -8.98
CA ASN A 250 3.45 -21.04 -7.53
C ASN A 250 2.42 -20.24 -6.71
N LEU A 251 1.64 -19.35 -7.32
CA LEU A 251 0.51 -18.73 -6.65
C LEU A 251 -0.71 -19.64 -6.67
N ASP A 252 -1.31 -19.85 -5.51
CA ASP A 252 -2.52 -20.67 -5.38
C ASP A 252 -3.77 -19.88 -5.76
N GLU A 253 -3.75 -18.57 -5.54
CA GLU A 253 -4.88 -17.69 -5.79
C GLU A 253 -4.42 -16.25 -5.96
N VAL A 254 -5.17 -15.45 -6.73
CA VAL A 254 -5.03 -13.97 -6.78
C VAL A 254 -6.39 -13.32 -6.54
N ILE A 255 -6.47 -12.52 -5.51
CA ILE A 255 -7.67 -11.74 -5.16
C ILE A 255 -7.46 -10.25 -5.35
N THR A 256 -8.55 -9.51 -5.42
CA THR A 256 -8.52 -8.06 -5.59
C THR A 256 -9.22 -7.37 -4.43
N VAL A 257 -8.73 -6.19 -4.05
CA VAL A 257 -9.24 -5.38 -2.95
C VAL A 257 -9.54 -3.96 -3.47
N PRO A 258 -10.70 -3.38 -3.17
CA PRO A 258 -11.01 -2.00 -3.53
C PRO A 258 -10.29 -0.99 -2.63
N ASP A 259 -10.09 0.23 -3.13
CA ASP A 259 -9.32 1.28 -2.44
C ASP A 259 -9.94 1.71 -1.10
N GLU A 260 -11.27 1.69 -0.98
CA GLU A 260 -11.99 2.03 0.25
C GLU A 260 -11.62 1.11 1.43
N GLU A 261 -11.30 -0.15 1.14
CA GLU A 261 -10.86 -1.11 2.16
C GLU A 261 -9.42 -0.85 2.61
N LEU A 262 -8.57 -0.30 1.73
CA LEU A 262 -7.21 0.12 2.10
C LEU A 262 -7.24 1.29 3.08
N VAL A 263 -8.15 2.25 2.87
CA VAL A 263 -8.38 3.36 3.79
C VAL A 263 -8.79 2.87 5.17
N THR A 264 -9.68 1.88 5.22
CA THR A 264 -10.10 1.25 6.48
C THR A 264 -8.96 0.49 7.15
N ALA A 265 -8.20 -0.30 6.37
CA ALA A 265 -7.05 -1.05 6.84
C ALA A 265 -5.94 -0.14 7.39
N PHE A 266 -5.76 1.06 6.82
CA PHE A 266 -4.81 2.06 7.33
C PHE A 266 -5.14 2.46 8.77
N LEU A 267 -6.40 2.80 9.05
CA LEU A 267 -6.84 3.13 10.41
C LEU A 267 -6.66 1.95 11.37
N ASP A 268 -6.98 0.72 10.93
CA ASP A 268 -6.77 -0.49 11.74
C ASP A 268 -5.29 -0.63 12.15
N MET A 269 -4.36 -0.38 11.21
CA MET A 269 -2.92 -0.46 11.49
C MET A 269 -2.45 0.63 12.43
N VAL A 270 -2.89 1.88 12.25
CA VAL A 270 -2.50 3.00 13.11
C VAL A 270 -3.11 2.85 14.51
N GLU A 271 -4.39 2.53 14.61
CA GLU A 271 -5.11 2.46 15.89
C GLU A 271 -4.71 1.24 16.73
N ASN A 272 -4.51 0.07 16.11
CA ASN A 272 -4.31 -1.18 16.84
C ASN A 272 -2.84 -1.63 16.88
N HIS A 273 -2.03 -1.28 15.86
CA HIS A 273 -0.62 -1.71 15.77
C HIS A 273 0.38 -0.58 15.92
N LYS A 274 -0.05 0.70 15.89
CA LYS A 274 0.83 1.89 15.94
C LYS A 274 1.84 1.91 14.79
N MET A 275 1.44 1.36 13.63
CA MET A 275 2.27 1.25 12.45
C MET A 275 1.73 2.10 11.30
N VAL A 276 2.63 2.76 10.59
CA VAL A 276 2.36 3.39 9.30
C VAL A 276 2.71 2.40 8.20
N VAL A 277 1.71 2.03 7.40
CA VAL A 277 1.85 1.14 6.25
C VAL A 277 1.30 1.87 5.02
N GLU A 278 2.06 1.87 3.92
CA GLU A 278 1.60 2.49 2.67
C GLU A 278 0.45 1.68 2.03
N ASN A 279 -0.34 2.31 1.17
CA ASN A 279 -1.55 1.71 0.60
C ASN A 279 -1.28 0.35 -0.06
N SER A 280 -0.16 0.19 -0.78
CA SER A 280 0.23 -1.09 -1.37
C SER A 280 0.55 -2.19 -0.32
N GLY A 281 1.08 -1.80 0.84
CA GLY A 281 1.33 -2.72 1.94
C GLY A 281 0.07 -3.14 2.68
N LEU A 282 -0.99 -2.32 2.61
CA LEU A 282 -2.29 -2.58 3.24
C LEU A 282 -3.15 -3.59 2.48
N LEU A 283 -2.83 -3.88 1.22
CA LEU A 283 -3.58 -4.84 0.40
C LEU A 283 -3.79 -6.17 1.13
N THR A 284 -2.76 -6.70 1.77
CA THR A 284 -2.82 -7.98 2.47
C THR A 284 -3.61 -7.92 3.77
N VAL A 285 -3.68 -6.78 4.43
CA VAL A 285 -4.52 -6.56 5.61
C VAL A 285 -6.00 -6.49 5.22
N ALA A 286 -6.33 -5.70 4.20
CA ALA A 286 -7.68 -5.59 3.68
C ALA A 286 -8.18 -6.94 3.13
N ALA A 287 -7.32 -7.71 2.46
CA ALA A 287 -7.61 -9.04 1.93
C ALA A 287 -8.09 -10.06 2.96
N LEU A 288 -7.75 -9.87 4.24
CA LEU A 288 -8.19 -10.76 5.32
C LEU A 288 -9.71 -10.83 5.47
N ALA A 289 -10.45 -9.80 5.04
CA ALA A 289 -11.91 -9.80 5.03
C ALA A 289 -12.52 -10.71 3.95
N HIS A 290 -11.75 -11.08 2.94
CA HIS A 290 -12.17 -11.86 1.78
C HIS A 290 -11.72 -13.31 1.80
N ILE A 291 -11.00 -13.72 2.83
CA ILE A 291 -10.36 -15.05 2.94
C ILE A 291 -10.81 -15.74 4.21
N ASP A 292 -11.13 -17.02 4.12
CA ASP A 292 -11.40 -17.85 5.29
C ASP A 292 -10.10 -18.18 6.04
N CYS A 293 -9.87 -17.44 7.13
CA CYS A 293 -8.71 -17.58 8.00
C CYS A 293 -8.94 -18.52 9.19
N ARG A 294 -10.18 -18.98 9.44
CA ARG A 294 -10.56 -19.73 10.64
C ARG A 294 -9.69 -20.99 10.83
N GLY A 295 -9.11 -21.10 12.01
CA GLY A 295 -8.24 -22.20 12.39
C GLY A 295 -6.87 -22.24 11.68
N LYS A 296 -6.53 -21.24 10.86
CA LYS A 296 -5.27 -21.16 10.10
C LYS A 296 -4.32 -20.16 10.70
N LYS A 297 -3.02 -20.38 10.49
CA LYS A 297 -1.93 -19.44 10.74
C LYS A 297 -1.65 -18.69 9.46
N VAL A 298 -1.98 -17.41 9.43
CA VAL A 298 -1.92 -16.56 8.25
C VAL A 298 -0.88 -15.47 8.44
N VAL A 299 0.00 -15.28 7.49
CA VAL A 299 0.98 -14.19 7.47
C VAL A 299 0.59 -13.16 6.42
N SER A 300 0.43 -11.91 6.85
CA SER A 300 0.20 -10.75 5.99
C SER A 300 1.52 -9.98 5.80
N VAL A 301 2.01 -9.87 4.56
CA VAL A 301 3.24 -9.13 4.26
C VAL A 301 2.94 -7.65 4.09
N LEU A 302 3.40 -6.82 5.03
CA LEU A 302 3.31 -5.36 4.97
C LEU A 302 4.49 -4.82 4.17
N SER A 303 4.34 -4.68 2.86
CA SER A 303 5.45 -4.52 1.92
C SER A 303 6.23 -3.21 2.04
N GLY A 304 5.61 -2.13 2.54
CA GLY A 304 6.27 -0.83 2.70
C GLY A 304 5.46 0.14 3.55
N GLY A 305 6.12 1.23 3.97
CA GLY A 305 5.55 2.30 4.79
C GLY A 305 5.90 3.71 4.30
N ASN A 306 6.42 3.87 3.09
CA ASN A 306 6.87 5.16 2.54
C ASN A 306 5.70 6.00 2.02
N MET A 307 4.80 6.36 2.92
CA MET A 307 3.69 7.28 2.66
C MET A 307 4.11 8.71 2.98
N ASP A 308 3.73 9.68 2.15
CA ASP A 308 3.90 11.09 2.48
C ASP A 308 2.80 11.58 3.45
N ILE A 309 3.12 12.67 4.18
CA ILE A 309 2.23 13.19 5.24
C ILE A 309 0.90 13.73 4.68
N ILE A 310 0.89 14.29 3.47
CA ILE A 310 -0.32 14.82 2.85
C ILE A 310 -1.26 13.67 2.49
N THR A 311 -0.72 12.63 1.84
CA THR A 311 -1.47 11.41 1.53
C THR A 311 -1.98 10.75 2.82
N MET A 312 -1.15 10.66 3.87
CA MET A 312 -1.56 10.12 5.17
C MET A 312 -2.72 10.92 5.77
N SER A 313 -2.64 12.26 5.76
CA SER A 313 -3.73 13.11 6.25
C SER A 313 -5.03 12.85 5.50
N SER A 314 -4.97 12.77 4.16
CA SER A 314 -6.14 12.48 3.33
C SER A 314 -6.75 11.10 3.62
N VAL A 315 -5.91 10.06 3.77
CA VAL A 315 -6.37 8.71 4.09
C VAL A 315 -7.02 8.66 5.49
N VAL A 316 -6.43 9.33 6.48
CA VAL A 316 -7.02 9.44 7.83
C VAL A 316 -8.39 10.10 7.78
N GLN A 317 -8.50 11.25 7.11
CA GLN A 317 -9.78 11.97 6.99
C GLN A 317 -10.86 11.11 6.31
N GLN A 318 -10.53 10.50 5.16
CA GLN A 318 -11.46 9.60 4.46
C GLN A 318 -11.85 8.39 5.32
N GLY A 319 -10.90 7.80 6.03
CA GLY A 319 -11.17 6.67 6.91
C GLY A 319 -12.11 7.02 8.08
N LEU A 320 -11.98 8.21 8.65
CA LEU A 320 -12.90 8.69 9.69
C LEU A 320 -14.32 8.90 9.13
N ILE A 321 -14.42 9.39 7.88
CA ILE A 321 -15.70 9.54 7.18
C ILE A 321 -16.31 8.16 6.88
N PHE A 322 -15.57 7.21 6.34
CA PHE A 322 -16.06 5.86 6.02
C PHE A 322 -16.51 5.07 7.25
N ARG A 323 -15.95 5.39 8.43
CA ARG A 323 -16.36 4.80 9.70
C ARG A 323 -17.46 5.60 10.43
N ASP A 324 -18.07 6.58 9.75
CA ASP A 324 -19.08 7.47 10.35
C ASP A 324 -18.61 8.17 11.65
N ARG A 325 -17.29 8.30 11.83
CA ARG A 325 -16.72 9.04 12.96
C ARG A 325 -16.71 10.54 12.72
N ILE A 326 -16.77 10.93 11.45
CA ILE A 326 -16.98 12.32 11.03
C ILE A 326 -18.01 12.32 9.90
N PHE A 327 -19.06 13.13 10.04
CA PHE A 327 -20.08 13.28 9.01
C PHE A 327 -20.62 14.71 8.98
N THR A 328 -21.16 15.13 7.84
CA THR A 328 -21.78 16.45 7.71
C THR A 328 -23.28 16.30 7.51
N VAL A 329 -24.03 17.03 8.31
CA VAL A 329 -25.49 17.15 8.21
C VAL A 329 -25.87 18.56 7.78
N SER A 330 -26.80 18.67 6.85
CA SER A 330 -27.47 19.91 6.47
C SER A 330 -28.89 19.93 7.12
N VAL A 331 -29.20 21.01 7.80
CA VAL A 331 -30.51 21.24 8.43
C VAL A 331 -31.05 22.58 7.97
N LEU A 332 -32.25 22.59 7.43
CA LEU A 332 -32.94 23.84 7.10
C LEU A 332 -33.67 24.38 8.36
N LEU A 333 -33.38 25.62 8.69
CA LEU A 333 -33.91 26.30 9.88
C LEU A 333 -34.82 27.48 9.50
N PRO A 334 -35.83 27.81 10.33
CA PRO A 334 -36.47 29.09 10.29
C PRO A 334 -35.47 30.23 10.56
N ASP A 335 -35.62 31.35 9.86
CA ASP A 335 -34.82 32.55 10.14
C ASP A 335 -35.35 33.27 11.41
N LYS A 336 -35.01 32.72 12.57
CA LYS A 336 -35.41 33.20 13.89
C LYS A 336 -34.27 33.13 14.88
N PRO A 337 -34.13 34.12 15.79
CA PRO A 337 -33.18 34.05 16.89
C PRO A 337 -33.37 32.77 17.73
N GLY A 338 -32.28 32.10 18.10
CA GLY A 338 -32.27 30.92 18.98
C GLY A 338 -32.27 29.57 18.27
N GLU A 339 -32.56 29.48 16.97
CA GLU A 339 -32.58 28.19 16.26
C GLU A 339 -31.21 27.51 16.24
N LEU A 340 -30.15 28.26 16.01
CA LEU A 340 -28.79 27.73 16.10
C LEU A 340 -28.47 27.18 17.50
N HIS A 341 -28.88 27.91 18.56
CA HIS A 341 -28.70 27.47 19.95
C HIS A 341 -29.44 26.14 20.22
N ARG A 342 -30.68 26.01 19.71
CA ARG A 342 -31.47 24.79 19.87
C ARG A 342 -30.77 23.58 19.19
N VAL A 343 -30.34 23.72 17.94
CA VAL A 343 -29.68 22.63 17.24
C VAL A 343 -28.37 22.26 17.92
N SER A 344 -27.54 23.25 18.32
CA SER A 344 -26.27 22.98 19.02
C SER A 344 -26.50 22.33 20.39
N GLY A 345 -27.61 22.69 21.10
CA GLY A 345 -28.02 22.03 22.35
C GLY A 345 -28.34 20.54 22.13
N ILE A 346 -29.12 20.21 21.10
CA ILE A 346 -29.41 18.81 20.74
C ILE A 346 -28.13 18.02 20.49
N LEU A 347 -27.20 18.59 19.74
CA LEU A 347 -25.92 17.90 19.45
C LEU A 347 -25.09 17.71 20.73
N ALA A 348 -25.07 18.70 21.62
CA ALA A 348 -24.35 18.59 22.90
C ALA A 348 -24.98 17.49 23.80
N ASP A 349 -26.30 17.44 23.91
CA ASP A 349 -27.04 16.41 24.67
C ASP A 349 -26.74 15.01 24.12
N MET A 350 -26.60 14.89 22.80
CA MET A 350 -26.24 13.66 22.10
C MET A 350 -24.72 13.37 22.13
N LYS A 351 -23.90 14.22 22.75
CA LYS A 351 -22.43 14.12 22.78
C LYS A 351 -21.77 14.17 21.39
N GLY A 352 -22.43 14.76 20.40
CA GLY A 352 -21.84 15.05 19.08
C GLY A 352 -20.94 16.28 19.20
N ASN A 353 -19.64 16.13 18.86
CA ASN A 353 -18.71 17.25 18.88
C ASN A 353 -18.71 17.97 17.53
N VAL A 354 -18.97 19.28 17.53
CA VAL A 354 -19.02 20.10 16.31
C VAL A 354 -17.59 20.49 15.90
N ILE A 355 -17.14 19.98 14.72
CA ILE A 355 -15.84 20.29 14.13
C ILE A 355 -15.92 21.57 13.29
N LYS A 356 -16.98 21.68 12.47
CA LYS A 356 -17.17 22.80 11.55
C LYS A 356 -18.64 23.15 11.49
N LEU A 357 -18.94 24.44 11.37
CA LEU A 357 -20.29 24.95 11.26
C LEU A 357 -20.35 26.04 10.20
N GLU A 358 -21.26 25.89 9.24
CA GLU A 358 -21.56 26.88 8.21
C GLU A 358 -23.02 27.29 8.34
N HIS A 359 -23.26 28.58 8.53
CA HIS A 359 -24.58 29.16 8.67
C HIS A 359 -24.89 30.02 7.44
N ASN A 360 -25.63 29.46 6.50
CA ASN A 360 -25.94 30.09 5.21
C ASN A 360 -27.32 30.69 5.25
N GLN A 361 -27.40 32.01 5.31
CA GLN A 361 -28.67 32.76 5.19
C GLN A 361 -29.05 32.94 3.73
N PHE A 362 -30.35 33.19 3.51
CA PHE A 362 -30.91 33.47 2.20
C PHE A 362 -30.90 32.31 1.20
N VAL A 363 -30.90 31.09 1.68
CA VAL A 363 -31.00 29.88 0.84
C VAL A 363 -32.37 29.76 0.20
N SER A 364 -33.40 30.36 0.81
CA SER A 364 -34.77 30.39 0.30
C SER A 364 -35.46 31.71 0.63
N ILE A 365 -36.41 32.13 -0.22
CA ILE A 365 -37.30 33.29 0.03
C ILE A 365 -38.29 32.97 1.15
N ASN A 366 -38.60 31.71 1.39
CA ASN A 366 -39.46 31.26 2.49
C ASN A 366 -38.73 31.34 3.83
N ARG A 367 -39.07 32.31 4.66
CA ARG A 367 -38.46 32.53 5.97
C ARG A 367 -38.53 31.32 6.94
N ASN A 368 -39.47 30.41 6.71
CA ASN A 368 -39.55 29.18 7.53
C ASN A 368 -38.51 28.14 7.19
N ALA A 369 -37.78 28.30 6.09
CA ALA A 369 -36.68 27.42 5.66
C ALA A 369 -35.59 28.25 4.94
N ALA A 370 -35.32 29.46 5.46
CA ALA A 370 -34.42 30.42 4.79
C ALA A 370 -32.96 30.24 5.13
N VAL A 371 -32.66 29.50 6.20
CA VAL A 371 -31.29 29.29 6.68
C VAL A 371 -30.90 27.83 6.54
N GLU A 372 -29.80 27.55 5.86
CA GLU A 372 -29.16 26.25 5.86
C GLU A 372 -28.04 26.24 6.89
N LEU A 373 -28.13 25.33 7.85
CA LEU A 373 -27.05 25.05 8.79
C LEU A 373 -26.36 23.76 8.38
N ARG A 374 -25.08 23.85 7.92
CA ARG A 374 -24.25 22.69 7.67
C ARG A 374 -23.31 22.47 8.85
N ILE A 375 -23.38 21.29 9.43
CA ILE A 375 -22.62 20.97 10.64
C ILE A 375 -21.81 19.69 10.35
N THR A 376 -20.50 19.79 10.47
CA THR A 376 -19.60 18.64 10.48
C THR A 376 -19.43 18.19 11.93
N ILE A 377 -19.76 16.96 12.21
CA ILE A 377 -19.89 16.39 13.55
C ILE A 377 -18.93 15.22 13.69
N GLU A 378 -18.17 15.19 14.79
CA GLU A 378 -17.47 14.01 15.24
C GLU A 378 -18.42 13.15 16.08
N ALA A 379 -18.44 11.85 15.80
CA ALA A 379 -19.27 10.84 16.44
C ALA A 379 -18.48 9.58 16.79
N PHE A 380 -19.10 8.67 17.54
CA PHE A 380 -18.47 7.39 17.93
C PHE A 380 -18.67 6.26 16.90
N GLY A 381 -19.17 6.60 15.70
CA GLY A 381 -19.42 5.67 14.61
C GLY A 381 -20.88 5.64 14.17
N THR A 382 -21.26 4.64 13.37
CA THR A 382 -22.52 4.55 12.64
C THR A 382 -23.76 4.63 13.58
N ASP A 383 -23.76 3.90 14.68
CA ASP A 383 -24.89 3.90 15.60
C ASP A 383 -25.11 5.28 16.22
N HIS A 384 -24.03 5.93 16.65
CA HIS A 384 -24.10 7.27 17.23
C HIS A 384 -24.54 8.32 16.19
N LYS A 385 -24.03 8.26 14.97
CA LYS A 385 -24.51 9.08 13.85
C LYS A 385 -26.01 8.92 13.66
N ASN A 386 -26.50 7.68 13.62
CA ASN A 386 -27.93 7.39 13.44
C ASN A 386 -28.80 7.93 14.60
N GLN A 387 -28.30 7.81 15.82
CA GLN A 387 -28.99 8.39 17.00
C GLN A 387 -29.08 9.92 16.89
N ILE A 388 -28.00 10.61 16.52
CA ILE A 388 -28.02 12.07 16.31
C ILE A 388 -28.99 12.44 15.21
N MET A 389 -29.01 11.74 14.08
CA MET A 389 -29.94 11.99 12.99
C MET A 389 -31.40 11.78 13.40
N SER A 390 -31.68 10.74 14.19
CA SER A 390 -33.01 10.45 14.69
C SER A 390 -33.49 11.53 15.68
N ARG A 391 -32.62 11.94 16.61
CA ARG A 391 -32.93 12.97 17.59
C ARG A 391 -33.27 14.32 16.93
N LEU A 392 -32.49 14.72 15.92
CA LEU A 392 -32.83 15.94 15.15
C LEU A 392 -34.20 15.86 14.48
N LYS A 393 -34.60 14.67 13.96
CA LYS A 393 -35.94 14.47 13.37
C LYS A 393 -37.06 14.54 14.41
N GLU A 394 -36.86 13.93 15.58
CA GLU A 394 -37.83 13.98 16.71
C GLU A 394 -38.06 15.39 17.19
N GLU A 395 -37.06 16.26 17.14
CA GLU A 395 -37.17 17.70 17.48
C GLU A 395 -37.75 18.56 16.35
N GLY A 396 -38.23 17.92 15.27
CA GLY A 396 -38.94 18.57 14.18
C GLY A 396 -38.07 19.11 13.05
N TYR A 397 -36.80 18.80 13.04
CA TYR A 397 -35.89 19.16 11.94
C TYR A 397 -35.90 18.11 10.82
N ALA A 398 -35.47 18.51 9.62
CA ALA A 398 -35.31 17.61 8.46
C ALA A 398 -33.83 17.47 8.10
N PRO A 399 -33.00 16.75 8.90
CA PRO A 399 -31.58 16.62 8.66
C PRO A 399 -31.32 15.78 7.42
N ARG A 400 -30.34 16.20 6.58
CA ARG A 400 -29.88 15.49 5.40
C ARG A 400 -28.37 15.30 5.50
N LEU A 401 -27.89 14.09 5.25
CA LEU A 401 -26.47 13.85 5.08
C LEU A 401 -26.01 14.53 3.78
N VAL A 402 -24.91 15.25 3.86
CA VAL A 402 -24.25 15.89 2.71
C VAL A 402 -22.79 15.49 2.66
N SER A 403 -22.13 15.74 1.53
CA SER A 403 -20.70 15.45 1.38
C SER A 403 -19.91 16.15 2.48
N THR A 404 -19.03 15.39 3.14
CA THR A 404 -18.16 15.90 4.20
C THR A 404 -16.86 16.39 3.60
N ASN A 405 -16.62 17.70 3.76
CA ASN A 405 -15.37 18.36 3.37
C ASN A 405 -14.76 18.94 4.65
N ILE A 406 -13.67 18.36 5.10
CA ILE A 406 -12.95 18.79 6.32
C ILE A 406 -11.78 19.70 5.93
#